data_8b523c0c9a27392263abd3eaaf6bb4b9
#
_entry.id   8b523c0c9a27392263abd3eaaf6bb4b9
#
_cell.length_a   1.000
_cell.length_b   1.000
_cell.length_c   1.000
_cell.angle_alpha   90.00
_cell.angle_beta   90.00
_cell.angle_gamma   90.00
#
_symmetry.space_group_name_H-M   'P 1'
#
loop_
_entity.id
_entity.type
_entity.pdbx_description
1 polymer ?
#
loop_
_entity_poly.entity_id
_entity_poly.type
_entity_poly.pdbx_seq_one_letter_code
_entity_poly.pdbx_strand_id
1 'polypeptide(L)'
;MSTELLAFTHLSVGHSPDVVGVKRAYFWAARLDHLGMGLLRLGLVIVLLWIGGLKFASYEADSIVPLVANSPFAGFLYHHRPPEYRHYMNKEGEVVPAHQQWQKSNGTYPVSYGLGVIIVGLGILIALHPVLPQFSAVGSLLLIGMCFVTLSFLVTTPEAWVPALGDVHHGIPYLSGVGRLIIKDAIMLGAAVTTLADSAKAYVKRTA
;
A
#
# COMPACT_ATOMS: atom_id res chain seq x y z
N MET A 1 66.08 27.33 33.32
CA MET A 1 64.64 27.32 33.49
C MET A 1 64.03 27.03 32.11
N SER A 2 63.57 25.84 31.95
CA SER A 2 63.36 25.17 30.66
C SER A 2 61.97 25.51 30.05
N THR A 3 62.01 25.93 28.81
CA THR A 3 60.79 26.14 27.99
C THR A 3 60.64 24.91 27.14
N GLU A 4 59.69 24.01 27.51
CA GLU A 4 59.32 22.86 26.69
C GLU A 4 58.45 23.33 25.55
N LEU A 5 58.95 23.09 24.36
CA LEU A 5 58.31 23.32 23.07
C LEU A 5 57.33 22.19 22.83
N LEU A 6 56.03 22.47 22.92
CA LEU A 6 54.99 21.56 22.52
C LEU A 6 55.06 21.34 21.00
N ALA A 7 55.59 20.21 20.60
CA ALA A 7 55.55 19.74 19.24
C ALA A 7 54.12 19.23 18.95
N PHE A 8 53.32 20.04 18.28
CA PHE A 8 52.08 19.57 17.64
C PHE A 8 52.47 18.69 16.45
N THR A 9 52.47 17.39 16.67
CA THR A 9 52.52 16.42 15.59
C THR A 9 51.28 16.60 14.72
N HIS A 10 51.44 17.14 13.52
CA HIS A 10 50.46 17.07 12.43
C HIS A 10 50.19 15.60 12.13
N LEU A 11 49.10 15.07 12.68
CA LEU A 11 48.49 13.84 12.18
C LEU A 11 48.00 14.12 10.75
N SER A 12 48.86 13.80 9.79
CA SER A 12 48.48 13.64 8.40
C SER A 12 47.43 12.55 8.35
N VAL A 13 46.14 12.93 8.34
CA VAL A 13 45.06 12.02 8.02
C VAL A 13 45.25 11.61 6.57
N GLY A 14 45.94 10.49 6.37
CA GLY A 14 46.10 9.87 5.08
C GLY A 14 44.74 9.67 4.47
N HIS A 15 44.46 10.38 3.38
CA HIS A 15 43.28 10.17 2.54
C HIS A 15 43.48 8.82 1.84
N SER A 16 42.99 7.75 2.48
CA SER A 16 42.95 6.44 1.81
C SER A 16 42.01 6.56 0.60
N PRO A 17 42.44 6.12 -0.58
CA PRO A 17 41.65 6.19 -1.82
C PRO A 17 40.26 5.53 -1.68
N ASP A 18 40.14 4.57 -0.77
CA ASP A 18 38.88 3.90 -0.46
C ASP A 18 37.83 4.84 0.17
N VAL A 19 38.25 5.78 1.03
CA VAL A 19 37.33 6.76 1.67
C VAL A 19 36.78 7.76 0.64
N VAL A 20 37.56 8.13 -0.37
CA VAL A 20 37.14 9.02 -1.46
C VAL A 20 36.13 8.29 -2.36
N GLY A 21 36.38 7.02 -2.70
CA GLY A 21 35.47 6.18 -3.48
C GLY A 21 34.11 5.99 -2.79
N VAL A 22 34.13 5.68 -1.50
CA VAL A 22 32.90 5.52 -0.68
C VAL A 22 32.11 6.83 -0.62
N LYS A 23 32.74 7.97 -0.31
CA LYS A 23 32.07 9.29 -0.30
C LYS A 23 31.44 9.62 -1.66
N ARG A 24 32.11 9.30 -2.76
CA ARG A 24 31.57 9.50 -4.12
C ARG A 24 30.33 8.64 -4.39
N ALA A 25 30.34 7.38 -3.95
CA ALA A 25 29.18 6.49 -4.05
C ALA A 25 27.97 7.03 -3.28
N TYR A 26 28.16 7.47 -2.03
CA TYR A 26 27.09 8.12 -1.23
C TYR A 26 26.57 9.41 -1.88
N PHE A 27 27.44 10.21 -2.49
CA PHE A 27 27.03 11.42 -3.21
C PHE A 27 26.14 11.10 -4.43
N TRP A 28 26.43 10.05 -5.16
CA TRP A 28 25.58 9.58 -6.25
C TRP A 28 24.27 9.01 -5.74
N ALA A 29 24.30 8.20 -4.68
CA ALA A 29 23.11 7.65 -4.07
C ALA A 29 22.16 8.74 -3.54
N ALA A 30 22.69 9.80 -2.94
CA ALA A 30 21.91 10.95 -2.45
C ALA A 30 21.17 11.73 -3.55
N ARG A 31 21.56 11.56 -4.82
CA ARG A 31 20.90 12.19 -5.97
C ARG A 31 19.73 11.35 -6.55
N LEU A 32 19.50 10.16 -6.00
CA LEU A 32 18.43 9.27 -6.46
C LEU A 32 17.05 9.64 -5.88
N ASP A 33 16.95 10.66 -5.05
CA ASP A 33 15.70 11.09 -4.41
C ASP A 33 14.60 11.41 -5.43
N HIS A 34 14.93 12.19 -6.48
CA HIS A 34 13.97 12.51 -7.55
C HIS A 34 13.56 11.28 -8.36
N LEU A 35 14.52 10.42 -8.71
CA LEU A 35 14.23 9.17 -9.41
C LEU A 35 13.38 8.25 -8.52
N GLY A 36 13.74 8.13 -7.25
CA GLY A 36 13.02 7.34 -6.25
C GLY A 36 11.57 7.81 -6.10
N MET A 37 11.33 9.13 -6.04
CA MET A 37 9.99 9.71 -6.00
C MET A 37 9.19 9.38 -7.26
N GLY A 38 9.80 9.49 -8.44
CA GLY A 38 9.16 9.14 -9.71
C GLY A 38 8.76 7.67 -9.78
N LEU A 39 9.68 6.77 -9.40
CA LEU A 39 9.43 5.32 -9.35
C LEU A 39 8.37 4.94 -8.31
N LEU A 40 8.38 5.59 -7.13
CA LEU A 40 7.40 5.38 -6.09
C LEU A 40 5.99 5.72 -6.59
N ARG A 41 5.84 6.87 -7.23
CA ARG A 41 4.57 7.32 -7.82
C ARG A 41 4.10 6.40 -8.95
N LEU A 42 5.01 6.04 -9.85
CA LEU A 42 4.71 5.11 -10.93
C LEU A 42 4.26 3.76 -10.39
N GLY A 43 4.95 3.23 -9.37
CA GLY A 43 4.57 1.97 -8.71
C GLY A 43 3.18 2.05 -8.09
N LEU A 44 2.85 3.13 -7.38
CA LEU A 44 1.49 3.34 -6.86
C LEU A 44 0.44 3.35 -7.97
N VAL A 45 0.69 4.09 -9.06
CA VAL A 45 -0.24 4.18 -10.18
C VAL A 45 -0.46 2.81 -10.82
N ILE A 46 0.61 2.05 -11.09
CA ILE A 46 0.52 0.70 -11.66
C ILE A 46 -0.31 -0.21 -10.76
N VAL A 47 0.00 -0.25 -9.45
CA VAL A 47 -0.71 -1.11 -8.49
C VAL A 47 -2.18 -0.74 -8.42
N LEU A 48 -2.51 0.55 -8.30
CA LEU A 48 -3.90 1.01 -8.17
C LEU A 48 -4.71 0.75 -9.46
N LEU A 49 -4.15 1.02 -10.64
CA LEU A 49 -4.85 0.78 -11.89
C LEU A 49 -5.03 -0.73 -12.15
N TRP A 50 -4.01 -1.55 -11.84
CA TRP A 50 -4.08 -2.99 -12.07
C TRP A 50 -5.02 -3.67 -11.08
N ILE A 51 -4.79 -3.50 -9.78
CA ILE A 51 -5.63 -4.12 -8.74
C ILE A 51 -7.06 -3.59 -8.78
N GLY A 52 -7.23 -2.28 -9.02
CA GLY A 52 -8.56 -1.69 -9.20
C GLY A 52 -9.27 -2.24 -10.45
N GLY A 53 -8.55 -2.45 -11.56
CA GLY A 53 -9.06 -3.07 -12.77
C GLY A 53 -9.50 -4.53 -12.57
N LEU A 54 -8.76 -5.29 -11.77
CA LEU A 54 -9.12 -6.67 -11.45
C LEU A 54 -10.44 -6.80 -10.66
N LYS A 55 -10.87 -5.76 -9.94
CA LYS A 55 -12.15 -5.77 -9.20
C LYS A 55 -13.38 -5.92 -10.10
N PHE A 56 -13.23 -5.77 -11.42
CA PHE A 56 -14.28 -6.05 -12.38
C PHE A 56 -14.34 -7.52 -12.81
N ALA A 57 -13.38 -8.35 -12.39
CA ALA A 57 -13.40 -9.80 -12.62
C ALA A 57 -14.07 -10.54 -11.47
N SER A 58 -14.89 -11.55 -11.78
CA SER A 58 -15.69 -12.27 -10.78
C SER A 58 -14.85 -12.97 -9.73
N TYR A 59 -13.73 -13.61 -10.12
CA TYR A 59 -12.85 -14.33 -9.18
C TYR A 59 -12.25 -13.40 -8.13
N GLU A 60 -11.93 -12.18 -8.53
CA GLU A 60 -11.37 -11.16 -7.63
C GLU A 60 -12.46 -10.57 -6.73
N ALA A 61 -13.69 -10.38 -7.27
CA ALA A 61 -14.84 -9.96 -6.48
C ALA A 61 -15.19 -10.97 -5.39
N ASP A 62 -15.13 -12.28 -5.70
CA ASP A 62 -15.38 -13.36 -4.75
C ASP A 62 -14.31 -13.38 -3.63
N SER A 63 -13.05 -13.08 -3.97
CA SER A 63 -11.91 -13.11 -3.04
C SER A 63 -11.96 -12.05 -1.94
N ILE A 64 -12.61 -10.91 -2.19
CA ILE A 64 -12.71 -9.82 -1.20
C ILE A 64 -13.87 -9.97 -0.22
N VAL A 65 -14.76 -10.96 -0.41
CA VAL A 65 -15.95 -11.12 0.42
C VAL A 65 -15.64 -11.20 1.92
N PRO A 66 -14.66 -12.00 2.38
CA PRO A 66 -14.33 -12.05 3.81
C PRO A 66 -13.92 -10.70 4.38
N LEU A 67 -13.19 -9.89 3.59
CA LEU A 67 -12.69 -8.58 4.01
C LEU A 67 -13.82 -7.57 4.18
N VAL A 68 -14.70 -7.50 3.17
CA VAL A 68 -15.84 -6.57 3.19
C VAL A 68 -16.87 -7.00 4.25
N ALA A 69 -17.23 -8.30 4.29
CA ALA A 69 -18.23 -8.83 5.20
C ALA A 69 -17.87 -8.62 6.70
N ASN A 70 -16.60 -8.74 7.05
CA ASN A 70 -16.12 -8.54 8.43
C ASN A 70 -15.72 -7.08 8.72
N SER A 71 -15.77 -6.19 7.74
CA SER A 71 -15.42 -4.79 7.92
C SER A 71 -16.51 -4.02 8.65
N PRO A 72 -16.19 -3.27 9.73
CA PRO A 72 -17.13 -2.37 10.36
C PRO A 72 -17.54 -1.19 9.45
N PHE A 73 -16.71 -0.88 8.44
CA PHE A 73 -16.90 0.24 7.53
C PHE A 73 -17.65 -0.14 6.24
N ALA A 74 -17.69 -1.43 5.87
CA ALA A 74 -18.21 -1.86 4.58
C ALA A 74 -19.16 -3.09 4.66
N GLY A 75 -19.23 -3.78 5.80
CA GLY A 75 -20.03 -4.99 5.96
C GLY A 75 -21.53 -4.78 5.71
N PHE A 76 -22.02 -3.56 5.88
CA PHE A 76 -23.41 -3.19 5.61
C PHE A 76 -23.77 -3.16 4.11
N LEU A 77 -22.77 -3.20 3.23
CA LEU A 77 -22.97 -3.22 1.79
C LEU A 77 -23.42 -4.59 1.27
N TYR A 78 -23.23 -5.65 2.06
CA TYR A 78 -23.64 -6.99 1.72
C TYR A 78 -25.00 -7.34 2.34
N HIS A 79 -25.80 -8.14 1.63
CA HIS A 79 -27.11 -8.56 2.09
C HIS A 79 -27.02 -9.70 3.11
N HIS A 80 -26.03 -10.58 2.97
CA HIS A 80 -25.79 -11.71 3.87
C HIS A 80 -24.73 -11.39 4.89
N ARG A 81 -24.94 -11.84 6.13
CA ARG A 81 -24.02 -11.55 7.25
C ARG A 81 -22.99 -12.66 7.47
N PRO A 82 -21.81 -12.34 8.03
CA PRO A 82 -20.89 -13.36 8.49
C PRO A 82 -21.57 -14.31 9.52
N PRO A 83 -21.21 -15.60 9.52
CA PRO A 83 -20.17 -16.28 8.74
C PRO A 83 -20.69 -16.98 7.47
N GLU A 84 -21.88 -16.67 6.97
CA GLU A 84 -22.56 -17.40 5.87
C GLU A 84 -21.69 -17.52 4.61
N TYR A 85 -20.95 -16.48 4.25
CA TYR A 85 -20.08 -16.45 3.06
C TYR A 85 -19.09 -17.61 3.01
N ARG A 86 -18.70 -18.21 4.16
CA ARG A 86 -17.70 -19.28 4.25
C ARG A 86 -18.12 -20.54 3.46
N HIS A 87 -19.39 -20.79 3.31
CA HIS A 87 -19.91 -21.90 2.53
C HIS A 87 -19.82 -21.69 1.02
N TYR A 88 -19.60 -20.43 0.60
CA TYR A 88 -19.61 -20.01 -0.81
C TYR A 88 -18.26 -19.44 -1.26
N MET A 89 -17.22 -19.66 -0.48
CA MET A 89 -15.85 -19.32 -0.85
C MET A 89 -15.34 -20.26 -1.94
N ASN A 90 -14.74 -19.68 -2.98
CA ASN A 90 -14.06 -20.41 -4.05
C ASN A 90 -12.55 -20.38 -3.83
N LYS A 91 -11.83 -21.38 -4.36
CA LYS A 91 -10.39 -21.26 -4.56
C LYS A 91 -10.13 -20.26 -5.67
N GLU A 92 -8.96 -19.64 -5.65
CA GLU A 92 -8.59 -18.68 -6.68
C GLU A 92 -8.69 -19.31 -8.09
N GLY A 93 -9.46 -18.66 -8.97
CA GLY A 93 -9.73 -19.15 -10.32
C GLY A 93 -10.76 -20.26 -10.43
N GLU A 94 -11.34 -20.76 -9.32
CA GLU A 94 -12.40 -21.74 -9.33
C GLU A 94 -13.75 -21.10 -9.69
N VAL A 95 -14.53 -21.79 -10.54
CA VAL A 95 -15.85 -21.30 -10.97
C VAL A 95 -16.91 -22.33 -10.58
N VAL A 96 -17.69 -22.02 -9.54
CA VAL A 96 -18.81 -22.82 -9.08
C VAL A 96 -20.12 -22.03 -9.32
N PRO A 97 -21.00 -22.46 -10.25
CA PRO A 97 -22.21 -21.71 -10.62
C PRO A 97 -23.14 -21.40 -9.44
N ALA A 98 -23.29 -22.34 -8.50
CA ALA A 98 -24.09 -22.12 -7.29
C ALA A 98 -23.52 -21.03 -6.39
N HIS A 99 -22.20 -20.99 -6.22
CA HIS A 99 -21.53 -19.94 -5.44
C HIS A 99 -21.67 -18.57 -6.14
N GLN A 100 -21.52 -18.52 -7.46
CA GLN A 100 -21.72 -17.27 -8.21
C GLN A 100 -23.17 -16.74 -8.07
N GLN A 101 -24.15 -17.62 -8.01
CA GLN A 101 -25.54 -17.20 -7.79
C GLN A 101 -25.72 -16.60 -6.39
N TRP A 102 -25.13 -17.21 -5.37
CA TRP A 102 -25.12 -16.64 -4.02
C TRP A 102 -24.39 -15.28 -3.99
N GLN A 103 -23.23 -15.16 -4.64
CA GLN A 103 -22.50 -13.88 -4.72
C GLN A 103 -23.34 -12.77 -5.36
N LYS A 104 -24.14 -13.10 -6.38
CA LYS A 104 -25.09 -12.15 -6.98
C LYS A 104 -26.16 -11.71 -5.97
N SER A 105 -26.76 -12.66 -5.23
CA SER A 105 -27.76 -12.34 -4.21
C SER A 105 -27.19 -11.55 -3.03
N ASN A 106 -25.92 -11.77 -2.70
CA ASN A 106 -25.19 -11.04 -1.65
C ASN A 106 -24.86 -9.59 -2.04
N GLY A 107 -24.94 -9.23 -3.32
CA GLY A 107 -24.51 -7.91 -3.80
C GLY A 107 -22.99 -7.78 -3.98
N THR A 108 -22.25 -8.90 -4.04
CA THR A 108 -20.79 -8.93 -4.10
C THR A 108 -20.24 -8.18 -5.31
N TYR A 109 -20.78 -8.43 -6.50
CA TYR A 109 -20.25 -7.83 -7.74
C TYR A 109 -20.42 -6.31 -7.82
N PRO A 110 -21.60 -5.74 -7.54
CA PRO A 110 -21.74 -4.27 -7.51
C PRO A 110 -20.79 -3.59 -6.52
N VAL A 111 -20.60 -4.17 -5.34
CA VAL A 111 -19.67 -3.65 -4.33
C VAL A 111 -18.23 -3.72 -4.83
N SER A 112 -17.82 -4.84 -5.44
CA SER A 112 -16.48 -4.98 -6.03
C SER A 112 -16.25 -3.96 -7.16
N TYR A 113 -17.24 -3.77 -8.04
CA TYR A 113 -17.14 -2.79 -9.13
C TYR A 113 -17.02 -1.36 -8.60
N GLY A 114 -17.82 -1.01 -7.59
CA GLY A 114 -17.72 0.29 -6.92
C GLY A 114 -16.33 0.52 -6.31
N LEU A 115 -15.78 -0.49 -5.64
CA LEU A 115 -14.43 -0.46 -5.10
C LEU A 115 -13.38 -0.32 -6.22
N GLY A 116 -13.55 -1.06 -7.32
CA GLY A 116 -12.69 -0.96 -8.51
C GLY A 116 -12.65 0.45 -9.08
N VAL A 117 -13.82 1.09 -9.24
CA VAL A 117 -13.91 2.50 -9.71
C VAL A 117 -13.17 3.44 -8.76
N ILE A 118 -13.33 3.27 -7.44
CA ILE A 118 -12.64 4.10 -6.45
C ILE A 118 -11.12 3.92 -6.58
N ILE A 119 -10.62 2.69 -6.59
CA ILE A 119 -9.19 2.39 -6.64
C ILE A 119 -8.56 2.91 -7.94
N VAL A 120 -9.19 2.66 -9.10
CA VAL A 120 -8.73 3.17 -10.40
C VAL A 120 -8.75 4.71 -10.39
N GLY A 121 -9.80 5.33 -9.86
CA GLY A 121 -9.90 6.77 -9.71
C GLY A 121 -8.76 7.37 -8.90
N LEU A 122 -8.37 6.74 -7.78
CA LEU A 122 -7.20 7.13 -6.99
C LEU A 122 -5.91 7.04 -7.79
N GLY A 123 -5.73 5.96 -8.55
CA GLY A 123 -4.58 5.78 -9.45
C GLY A 123 -4.47 6.90 -10.48
N ILE A 124 -5.60 7.25 -11.12
CA ILE A 124 -5.67 8.36 -12.09
C ILE A 124 -5.33 9.69 -11.41
N LEU A 125 -5.93 9.99 -10.25
CA LEU A 125 -5.65 11.23 -9.52
C LEU A 125 -4.16 11.37 -9.20
N ILE A 126 -3.51 10.31 -8.72
CA ILE A 126 -2.08 10.31 -8.41
C ILE A 126 -1.23 10.48 -9.67
N ALA A 127 -1.65 9.90 -10.80
CA ALA A 127 -0.97 10.03 -12.08
C ALA A 127 -1.02 11.48 -12.64
N LEU A 128 -2.00 12.29 -12.25
CA LEU A 128 -2.14 13.68 -12.70
C LEU A 128 -1.09 14.63 -12.13
N HIS A 129 -0.20 14.19 -11.25
CA HIS A 129 0.82 15.04 -10.61
C HIS A 129 1.59 15.98 -11.57
N PRO A 130 2.05 15.56 -12.76
CA PRO A 130 2.83 16.43 -13.63
C PRO A 130 2.03 17.64 -14.16
N VAL A 131 0.71 17.52 -14.27
CA VAL A 131 -0.18 18.54 -14.84
C VAL A 131 -0.96 19.25 -13.74
N LEU A 132 -1.58 18.50 -12.83
CA LEU A 132 -2.52 18.98 -11.82
C LEU A 132 -2.12 18.44 -10.42
N PRO A 133 -1.05 18.98 -9.80
CA PRO A 133 -0.54 18.47 -8.52
C PRO A 133 -1.56 18.57 -7.38
N GLN A 134 -2.49 19.52 -7.40
CA GLN A 134 -3.56 19.62 -6.40
C GLN A 134 -4.46 18.37 -6.40
N PHE A 135 -4.84 17.84 -7.57
CA PHE A 135 -5.64 16.62 -7.66
C PHE A 135 -4.85 15.38 -7.24
N SER A 136 -3.55 15.35 -7.56
CA SER A 136 -2.66 14.28 -7.08
C SER A 136 -2.50 14.30 -5.54
N ALA A 137 -2.47 15.46 -4.93
CA ALA A 137 -2.47 15.58 -3.47
C ALA A 137 -3.78 15.02 -2.87
N VAL A 138 -4.93 15.35 -3.45
CA VAL A 138 -6.23 14.80 -3.03
C VAL A 138 -6.25 13.27 -3.20
N GLY A 139 -5.79 12.75 -4.33
CA GLY A 139 -5.70 11.30 -4.56
C GLY A 139 -4.83 10.59 -3.53
N SER A 140 -3.66 11.17 -3.19
CA SER A 140 -2.78 10.63 -2.16
C SER A 140 -3.41 10.69 -0.75
N LEU A 141 -4.12 11.75 -0.42
CA LEU A 141 -4.84 11.87 0.86
C LEU A 141 -5.95 10.82 1.00
N LEU A 142 -6.74 10.62 -0.06
CA LEU A 142 -7.78 9.58 -0.08
C LEU A 142 -7.18 8.17 -0.01
N LEU A 143 -6.02 7.95 -0.67
CA LEU A 143 -5.29 6.69 -0.58
C LEU A 143 -4.81 6.40 0.86
N ILE A 144 -4.36 7.41 1.60
CA ILE A 144 -4.04 7.27 3.04
C ILE A 144 -5.25 6.74 3.79
N GLY A 145 -6.42 7.33 3.59
CA GLY A 145 -7.67 6.86 4.21
C GLY A 145 -8.00 5.42 3.84
N MET A 146 -7.87 5.07 2.56
CA MET A 146 -8.08 3.70 2.08
C MET A 146 -7.11 2.71 2.73
N CYS A 147 -5.82 3.06 2.87
CA CYS A 147 -4.84 2.20 3.53
C CYS A 147 -5.19 1.91 4.99
N PHE A 148 -5.75 2.88 5.74
CA PHE A 148 -6.23 2.62 7.10
C PHE A 148 -7.41 1.64 7.10
N VAL A 149 -8.33 1.75 6.17
CA VAL A 149 -9.45 0.80 6.03
C VAL A 149 -8.94 -0.60 5.71
N THR A 150 -8.04 -0.74 4.73
CA THR A 150 -7.51 -2.05 4.34
C THR A 150 -6.64 -2.68 5.43
N LEU A 151 -5.79 -1.91 6.11
CA LEU A 151 -5.00 -2.39 7.25
C LEU A 151 -5.90 -2.84 8.44
N SER A 152 -7.08 -2.24 8.61
CA SER A 152 -8.02 -2.66 9.64
C SER A 152 -8.51 -4.11 9.45
N PHE A 153 -8.47 -4.63 8.22
CA PHE A 153 -8.83 -6.02 7.92
C PHE A 153 -7.93 -7.05 8.64
N LEU A 154 -6.69 -6.69 8.99
CA LEU A 154 -5.86 -7.55 9.83
C LEU A 154 -6.47 -7.80 11.21
N VAL A 155 -7.26 -6.85 11.71
CA VAL A 155 -7.92 -6.97 13.03
C VAL A 155 -9.32 -7.57 12.90
N THR A 156 -10.04 -7.23 11.82
CA THR A 156 -11.47 -7.56 11.68
C THR A 156 -11.73 -8.86 10.94
N THR A 157 -10.76 -9.37 10.16
CA THR A 157 -10.96 -10.53 9.26
C THR A 157 -10.16 -11.74 9.73
N PRO A 158 -10.80 -12.80 10.26
CA PRO A 158 -10.11 -14.02 10.70
C PRO A 158 -9.29 -14.67 9.59
N GLU A 159 -9.75 -14.63 8.34
CA GLU A 159 -9.09 -15.20 7.16
C GLU A 159 -7.75 -14.54 6.82
N ALA A 160 -7.44 -13.38 7.41
CA ALA A 160 -6.10 -12.76 7.30
C ALA A 160 -5.01 -13.57 8.02
N TRP A 161 -5.37 -14.49 8.89
CA TRP A 161 -4.47 -15.29 9.72
C TRP A 161 -4.54 -16.77 9.39
N VAL A 162 -3.60 -17.57 9.92
CA VAL A 162 -3.60 -19.04 9.82
C VAL A 162 -3.88 -19.63 11.21
N PRO A 163 -5.15 -19.84 11.59
CA PRO A 163 -5.52 -20.29 12.94
C PRO A 163 -4.89 -21.59 13.36
N ALA A 164 -4.68 -22.53 12.42
CA ALA A 164 -4.06 -23.82 12.70
C ALA A 164 -2.59 -23.74 13.18
N LEU A 165 -1.91 -22.60 12.96
CA LEU A 165 -0.51 -22.41 13.31
C LEU A 165 -0.31 -21.37 14.42
N GLY A 166 -1.33 -20.56 14.74
CA GLY A 166 -1.24 -19.44 15.66
C GLY A 166 -2.08 -19.58 16.92
N ASP A 167 -2.53 -18.45 17.46
CA ASP A 167 -3.44 -18.47 18.61
C ASP A 167 -4.80 -19.08 18.26
N VAL A 168 -5.56 -19.42 19.30
CA VAL A 168 -6.83 -20.16 19.17
C VAL A 168 -7.93 -19.36 18.46
N HIS A 169 -7.81 -18.04 18.44
CA HIS A 169 -8.87 -17.15 17.94
C HIS A 169 -8.56 -16.56 16.55
N HIS A 170 -7.31 -16.14 16.33
CA HIS A 170 -6.95 -15.34 15.15
C HIS A 170 -5.78 -15.91 14.33
N GLY A 171 -5.01 -16.86 14.86
CA GLY A 171 -3.82 -17.39 14.20
C GLY A 171 -2.59 -16.48 14.26
N ILE A 172 -2.61 -15.42 15.07
CA ILE A 172 -1.46 -14.53 15.27
C ILE A 172 -0.26 -15.35 15.82
N PRO A 173 0.97 -15.14 15.29
CA PRO A 173 1.40 -14.10 14.33
C PRO A 173 1.43 -14.57 12.86
N TYR A 174 0.82 -15.70 12.51
CA TYR A 174 0.98 -16.33 11.20
C TYR A 174 -0.03 -15.79 10.18
N LEU A 175 0.45 -14.95 9.26
CA LEU A 175 -0.35 -14.37 8.19
C LEU A 175 -0.66 -15.38 7.09
N SER A 176 -1.92 -15.43 6.67
CA SER A 176 -2.37 -16.13 5.46
C SER A 176 -1.88 -15.44 4.18
N GLY A 177 -2.22 -15.99 3.01
CA GLY A 177 -1.99 -15.31 1.73
C GLY A 177 -2.65 -13.93 1.67
N VAL A 178 -3.89 -13.84 2.13
CA VAL A 178 -4.65 -12.58 2.22
C VAL A 178 -4.02 -11.62 3.22
N GLY A 179 -3.66 -12.08 4.42
CA GLY A 179 -3.00 -11.25 5.42
C GLY A 179 -1.66 -10.68 4.94
N ARG A 180 -0.87 -11.50 4.20
CA ARG A 180 0.38 -11.04 3.59
C ARG A 180 0.16 -10.01 2.50
N LEU A 181 -0.96 -10.04 1.79
CA LEU A 181 -1.33 -9.00 0.85
C LEU A 181 -1.67 -7.69 1.57
N ILE A 182 -2.51 -7.77 2.60
CA ILE A 182 -2.97 -6.61 3.37
C ILE A 182 -1.81 -5.89 4.07
N ILE A 183 -0.86 -6.59 4.70
CA ILE A 183 0.24 -5.94 5.43
C ILE A 183 1.13 -5.07 4.52
N LYS A 184 1.16 -5.34 3.21
CA LYS A 184 1.88 -4.52 2.22
C LYS A 184 1.29 -3.11 2.08
N ASP A 185 0.05 -2.90 2.50
CA ASP A 185 -0.59 -1.57 2.49
C ASP A 185 0.09 -0.60 3.47
N ALA A 186 0.87 -1.11 4.43
CA ALA A 186 1.75 -0.27 5.24
C ALA A 186 2.83 0.45 4.40
N ILE A 187 3.35 -0.20 3.34
CA ILE A 187 4.29 0.41 2.39
C ILE A 187 3.54 1.42 1.51
N MET A 188 2.33 1.07 1.04
CA MET A 188 1.48 1.98 0.27
C MET A 188 1.11 3.23 1.07
N LEU A 189 0.85 3.09 2.38
CA LEU A 189 0.59 4.22 3.28
C LEU A 189 1.78 5.19 3.31
N GLY A 190 3.00 4.69 3.51
CA GLY A 190 4.22 5.50 3.46
C GLY A 190 4.42 6.19 2.11
N ALA A 191 4.17 5.48 1.03
CA ALA A 191 4.23 6.02 -0.32
C ALA A 191 3.16 7.11 -0.55
N ALA A 192 1.93 6.92 -0.05
CA ALA A 192 0.85 7.89 -0.16
C ALA A 192 1.17 9.19 0.60
N VAL A 193 1.72 9.10 1.82
CA VAL A 193 2.17 10.27 2.59
C VAL A 193 3.26 11.03 1.83
N THR A 194 4.22 10.31 1.28
CA THR A 194 5.35 10.91 0.55
C THR A 194 4.89 11.60 -0.74
N THR A 195 4.00 10.96 -1.52
CA THR A 195 3.45 11.56 -2.74
C THR A 195 2.49 12.71 -2.45
N LEU A 196 1.78 12.70 -1.32
CA LEU A 196 0.98 13.82 -0.85
C LEU A 196 1.87 15.06 -0.61
N ALA A 197 2.94 14.87 0.16
CA ALA A 197 3.87 15.95 0.49
C ALA A 197 4.55 16.53 -0.77
N ASP A 198 4.97 15.66 -1.69
CA ASP A 198 5.57 16.07 -2.97
C ASP A 198 4.58 16.86 -3.84
N SER A 199 3.35 16.38 -3.95
CA SER A 199 2.29 17.05 -4.73
C SER A 199 1.89 18.40 -4.13
N ALA A 200 1.81 18.49 -2.79
CA ALA A 200 1.54 19.75 -2.10
C ALA A 200 2.65 20.77 -2.33
N LYS A 201 3.93 20.36 -2.23
CA LYS A 201 5.07 21.23 -2.55
C LYS A 201 5.04 21.73 -3.99
N ALA A 202 4.73 20.85 -4.95
CA ALA A 202 4.62 21.21 -6.36
C ALA A 202 3.49 22.23 -6.62
N TYR A 203 2.36 22.06 -5.93
CA TYR A 203 1.23 23.00 -6.02
C TYR A 203 1.60 24.39 -5.47
N VAL A 204 2.15 24.45 -4.24
CA VAL A 204 2.56 25.71 -3.61
C VAL A 204 3.59 26.45 -4.49
N LYS A 205 4.57 25.73 -5.05
CA LYS A 205 5.57 26.32 -5.94
C LYS A 205 4.99 26.93 -7.24
N ARG A 206 3.84 26.41 -7.72
CA ARG A 206 3.18 26.92 -8.93
C ARG A 206 2.28 28.13 -8.68
N THR A 207 1.86 28.31 -7.42
CA THR A 207 0.91 29.37 -7.03
C THR A 207 1.57 30.51 -6.29
N ALA A 208 2.86 30.37 -5.89
CA ALA A 208 3.70 31.42 -5.33
C ALA A 208 4.42 32.20 -6.44
#